data_1662dfd313071730324a300fa5136de2
#
_entry.id   1662dfd313071730324a300fa5136de2
#
_cell.length_a   1.000
_cell.length_b   1.000
_cell.length_c   1.000
_cell.angle_alpha   90.00
_cell.angle_beta   90.00
_cell.angle_gamma   90.00
#
_symmetry.space_group_name_H-M   'P 1'
#
loop_
_entity.id
_entity.type
_entity.pdbx_description
1 polymer ?
#
loop_
_entity_poly.entity_id
_entity_poly.type
_entity_poly.pdbx_seq_one_letter_code
_entity_poly.pdbx_strand_id
1 'polypeptide(L)'
;MRERHHFLALDTVGPGIGGFLLEQALTSLALIFAVFLTNPAPICVLDEVDAPLDDANVERLCSLLGEIADTTGTRFLVVTHHRITMARVDRLFGVTMAERGVSQLVSVNLASAVRLRQTA
;
A
#
# COMPACT_ATOMS: atom_id res chain seq x y z
N MET A 1 -21.58 11.91 -8.69
CA MET A 1 -20.55 12.96 -8.56
C MET A 1 -19.24 12.27 -8.23
N ARG A 2 -18.36 12.18 -9.20
CA ARG A 2 -17.04 11.56 -8.96
C ARG A 2 -16.22 12.52 -8.10
N GLU A 3 -16.00 12.21 -6.86
CA GLU A 3 -14.97 12.86 -6.10
C GLU A 3 -13.64 12.63 -6.80
N ARG A 4 -13.14 13.68 -7.40
CA ARG A 4 -11.76 13.70 -7.83
C ARG A 4 -10.93 13.68 -6.57
N HIS A 5 -10.41 12.55 -6.25
CA HIS A 5 -9.44 12.42 -5.19
C HIS A 5 -8.23 13.26 -5.59
N HIS A 6 -8.24 14.49 -5.11
CA HIS A 6 -7.07 15.34 -5.24
C HIS A 6 -5.96 14.72 -4.40
N PHE A 7 -5.06 14.02 -5.06
CA PHE A 7 -3.78 13.59 -4.51
C PHE A 7 -2.94 14.77 -4.01
N LEU A 8 -3.43 15.97 -4.13
CA LEU A 8 -2.75 17.24 -3.91
C LEU A 8 -3.25 17.99 -2.66
N ALA A 9 -3.80 17.34 -1.67
CA ALA A 9 -4.02 17.97 -0.38
C ALA A 9 -2.70 18.00 0.42
N LEU A 10 -1.68 18.61 -0.15
CA LEU A 10 -0.35 18.72 0.44
C LEU A 10 -0.13 20.02 1.22
N ASP A 11 -1.18 20.83 1.36
CA ASP A 11 -1.06 22.17 1.95
C ASP A 11 -0.99 22.19 3.48
N THR A 12 -0.97 21.06 4.14
CA THR A 12 -1.02 21.04 5.61
C THR A 12 0.28 20.59 6.28
N VAL A 13 1.27 20.18 5.50
CA VAL A 13 2.57 19.88 6.08
C VAL A 13 3.47 21.09 5.91
N GLY A 14 3.70 21.80 7.01
CA GLY A 14 4.57 22.97 7.03
C GLY A 14 5.97 22.70 6.43
N PRO A 15 6.75 23.76 6.17
CA PRO A 15 8.03 23.66 5.48
C PRO A 15 9.09 22.96 6.36
N GLY A 16 8.99 21.65 6.45
CA GLY A 16 9.96 20.80 7.12
C GLY A 16 10.50 19.75 6.18
N ILE A 17 11.64 19.15 6.53
CA ILE A 17 12.26 18.06 5.77
C ILE A 17 11.26 16.92 5.54
N GLY A 18 10.39 16.64 6.52
CA GLY A 18 9.34 15.64 6.40
C GLY A 18 8.30 15.96 5.32
N GLY A 19 7.91 17.23 5.18
CA GLY A 19 7.00 17.67 4.12
C GLY A 19 7.61 17.53 2.74
N PHE A 20 8.88 17.86 2.59
CA PHE A 20 9.61 17.71 1.33
C PHE A 20 9.70 16.25 0.87
N LEU A 21 10.02 15.33 1.78
CA LEU A 21 10.10 13.89 1.48
C LEU A 21 8.71 13.32 1.11
N LEU A 22 7.65 13.77 1.78
CA LEU A 22 6.28 13.40 1.49
C LEU A 22 5.88 13.86 0.07
N GLU A 23 6.17 15.11 -0.29
CA GLU A 23 5.89 15.64 -1.62
C GLU A 23 6.61 14.87 -2.72
N GLN A 24 7.90 14.56 -2.54
CA GLN A 24 8.66 13.75 -3.48
C GLN A 24 8.07 12.34 -3.63
N ALA A 25 7.70 11.70 -2.53
CA ALA A 25 7.11 10.38 -2.56
C ALA A 25 5.77 10.37 -3.31
N LEU A 26 4.89 11.32 -3.04
CA LEU A 26 3.59 11.44 -3.72
C LEU A 26 3.74 11.76 -5.20
N THR A 27 4.68 12.64 -5.56
CA THR A 27 4.96 12.96 -6.97
C THR A 27 5.49 11.75 -7.73
N SER A 28 6.40 11.01 -7.13
CA SER A 28 6.97 9.79 -7.72
C SER A 28 5.90 8.71 -7.91
N LEU A 29 5.04 8.51 -6.91
CA LEU A 29 3.92 7.58 -6.99
C LEU A 29 2.91 7.99 -8.09
N ALA A 30 2.57 9.27 -8.18
CA ALA A 30 1.67 9.78 -9.20
C ALA A 30 2.22 9.52 -10.61
N LEU A 31 3.52 9.72 -10.83
CA LEU A 31 4.17 9.44 -12.10
C LEU A 31 4.16 7.94 -12.43
N ILE A 32 4.52 7.10 -11.47
CA ILE A 32 4.50 5.64 -11.65
C ILE A 32 3.10 5.16 -12.02
N PHE A 33 2.07 5.64 -11.32
CA PHE A 33 0.69 5.24 -11.61
C PHE A 33 0.18 5.79 -12.94
N ALA A 34 0.58 6.98 -13.35
CA ALA A 34 0.24 7.53 -14.66
C ALA A 34 0.80 6.65 -15.78
N VAL A 35 2.06 6.25 -15.69
CA VAL A 35 2.68 5.32 -16.64
C VAL A 35 2.02 3.95 -16.58
N PHE A 36 1.73 3.46 -15.40
CA PHE A 36 1.09 2.16 -15.20
C PHE A 36 -0.32 2.09 -15.81
N LEU A 37 -1.11 3.14 -15.69
CA LEU A 37 -2.46 3.21 -16.25
C LEU A 37 -2.46 3.25 -17.78
N THR A 38 -1.41 3.75 -18.40
CA THR A 38 -1.26 3.71 -19.86
C THR A 38 -0.83 2.34 -20.38
N ASN A 39 -0.11 1.58 -19.57
CA ASN A 39 0.38 0.24 -19.93
C ASN A 39 0.39 -0.68 -18.71
N PRO A 40 -0.77 -1.19 -18.28
CA PRO A 40 -0.88 -1.99 -17.07
C PRO A 40 -0.16 -3.32 -17.19
N ALA A 41 0.63 -3.64 -16.17
CA ALA A 41 1.29 -4.93 -16.04
C ALA A 41 0.40 -5.92 -15.25
N PRO A 42 0.51 -7.25 -15.48
CA PRO A 42 -0.24 -8.23 -14.71
C PRO A 42 0.17 -8.31 -13.24
N ILE A 43 1.41 -7.97 -12.92
CA ILE A 43 1.97 -7.94 -11.56
C ILE A 43 2.75 -6.64 -11.38
N CYS A 44 2.54 -5.98 -10.25
CA CYS A 44 3.29 -4.79 -9.85
C CYS A 44 3.84 -4.98 -8.44
N VAL A 45 5.13 -4.76 -8.26
CA VAL A 45 5.81 -4.85 -6.97
C VAL A 45 6.10 -3.45 -6.44
N LEU A 46 5.64 -3.18 -5.23
CA LEU A 46 5.83 -1.91 -4.53
C LEU A 46 6.61 -2.18 -3.23
N ASP A 47 7.79 -1.61 -3.13
CA ASP A 47 8.67 -1.83 -1.98
C ASP A 47 8.71 -0.58 -1.10
N GLU A 48 8.11 -0.69 0.08
CA GLU A 48 8.05 0.35 1.12
C GLU A 48 7.60 1.75 0.63
N VAL A 49 6.71 1.81 -0.36
CA VAL A 49 6.22 3.08 -0.94
C VAL A 49 5.38 3.89 0.03
N ASP A 50 4.85 3.26 1.06
CA ASP A 50 4.04 3.87 2.11
C ASP A 50 4.87 4.41 3.30
N ALA A 51 6.16 4.12 3.36
CA ALA A 51 7.02 4.52 4.47
C ALA A 51 7.03 6.04 4.76
N PRO A 52 7.14 6.94 3.75
CA PRO A 52 7.13 8.38 4.00
C PRO A 52 5.73 8.98 4.14
N LEU A 53 4.66 8.20 4.00
CA LEU A 53 3.28 8.67 4.03
C LEU A 53 2.73 8.68 5.46
N ASP A 54 1.85 9.64 5.76
CA ASP A 54 1.03 9.64 6.95
C ASP A 54 -0.16 8.67 6.81
N ASP A 55 -0.86 8.40 7.90
CA ASP A 55 -1.94 7.41 7.95
C ASP A 55 -3.04 7.69 6.92
N ALA A 56 -3.46 8.95 6.77
CA ALA A 56 -4.49 9.33 5.82
C ALA A 56 -4.07 9.09 4.36
N ASN A 57 -2.82 9.37 4.03
CA ASN A 57 -2.28 9.14 2.69
C ASN A 57 -2.03 7.65 2.42
N VAL A 58 -1.67 6.87 3.43
CA VAL A 58 -1.58 5.41 3.30
C VAL A 58 -2.95 4.81 2.99
N GLU A 59 -4.01 5.25 3.66
CA GLU A 59 -5.37 4.79 3.35
C GLU A 59 -5.78 5.12 1.91
N ARG A 60 -5.47 6.33 1.45
CA ARG A 60 -5.72 6.74 0.06
C ARG A 60 -4.94 5.91 -0.94
N LEU A 61 -3.67 5.63 -0.65
CA LEU A 61 -2.84 4.76 -1.48
C LEU A 61 -3.45 3.36 -1.58
N CYS A 62 -3.85 2.76 -0.46
CA CYS A 62 -4.48 1.44 -0.45
C CYS A 62 -5.79 1.41 -1.24
N SER A 63 -6.62 2.44 -1.11
CA SER A 63 -7.85 2.56 -1.88
C SER A 63 -7.59 2.68 -3.37
N LEU A 64 -6.60 3.47 -3.77
CA LEU A 64 -6.18 3.62 -5.17
C LEU A 64 -5.66 2.30 -5.75
N LEU A 65 -4.82 1.58 -5.01
CA LEU A 65 -4.32 0.27 -5.42
C LEU A 65 -5.45 -0.74 -5.62
N GLY A 66 -6.44 -0.73 -4.74
CA GLY A 66 -7.63 -1.56 -4.86
C GLY A 66 -8.44 -1.25 -6.11
N GLU A 67 -8.69 0.03 -6.40
CA GLU A 67 -9.39 0.46 -7.61
C GLU A 67 -8.65 0.07 -8.89
N ILE A 68 -7.33 0.25 -8.92
CA ILE A 68 -6.50 -0.14 -10.06
C ILE A 68 -6.52 -1.64 -10.25
N ALA A 69 -6.39 -2.42 -9.18
CA ALA A 69 -6.44 -3.87 -9.23
C ALA A 69 -7.77 -4.39 -9.80
N ASP A 70 -8.89 -3.80 -9.37
CA ASP A 70 -10.22 -4.15 -9.84
C ASP A 70 -10.44 -3.77 -11.32
N THR A 71 -9.90 -2.63 -11.74
CA THR A 71 -10.07 -2.12 -13.11
C THR A 71 -9.17 -2.83 -14.11
N THR A 72 -7.92 -3.07 -13.75
CA THR A 72 -6.89 -3.62 -14.67
C THR A 72 -6.65 -5.11 -14.51
N GLY A 73 -7.12 -5.73 -13.43
CA GLY A 73 -6.80 -7.10 -13.07
C GLY A 73 -5.36 -7.30 -12.58
N THR A 74 -4.64 -6.22 -12.31
CA THR A 74 -3.27 -6.27 -11.81
C THR A 74 -3.22 -6.80 -10.38
N ARG A 75 -2.23 -7.64 -10.11
CA ARG A 75 -1.90 -8.09 -8.76
C ARG A 75 -0.76 -7.24 -8.20
N PHE A 76 -1.02 -6.61 -7.06
CA PHE A 76 -0.01 -5.84 -6.35
C PHE A 76 0.66 -6.69 -5.27
N LEU A 77 1.98 -6.73 -5.29
CA LEU A 77 2.81 -7.25 -4.22
C LEU A 77 3.43 -6.05 -3.49
N VAL A 78 2.98 -5.80 -2.28
CA VAL A 78 3.43 -4.66 -1.48
C VAL A 78 4.31 -5.15 -0.34
N VAL A 79 5.55 -4.70 -0.31
CA VAL A 79 6.45 -4.89 0.82
C VAL A 79 6.27 -3.70 1.77
N THR A 80 5.83 -3.97 2.99
CA THR A 80 5.52 -2.92 3.95
C THR A 80 5.67 -3.39 5.40
N HIS A 81 5.87 -2.45 6.29
CA HIS A 81 5.73 -2.64 7.74
C HIS A 81 4.65 -1.72 8.34
N HIS A 82 3.90 -1.01 7.49
CA HIS A 82 2.85 -0.10 7.91
C HIS A 82 1.57 -0.85 8.26
N ARG A 83 1.07 -0.64 9.47
CA ARG A 83 -0.09 -1.37 9.99
C ARG A 83 -1.36 -1.19 9.17
N ILE A 84 -1.58 0.01 8.65
CA ILE A 84 -2.76 0.31 7.82
C ILE A 84 -2.71 -0.46 6.52
N THR A 85 -1.56 -0.47 5.85
CA THR A 85 -1.37 -1.26 4.63
C THR A 85 -1.59 -2.75 4.90
N MET A 86 -1.01 -3.28 5.97
CA MET A 86 -1.19 -4.68 6.35
C MET A 86 -2.66 -5.05 6.62
N ALA A 87 -3.44 -4.12 7.15
CA ALA A 87 -4.87 -4.34 7.42
C ALA A 87 -5.74 -4.31 6.16
N ARG A 88 -5.26 -3.73 5.07
CA ARG A 88 -6.02 -3.49 3.83
C ARG A 88 -5.73 -4.50 2.72
N VAL A 89 -4.72 -5.34 2.88
CA VAL A 89 -4.39 -6.36 1.88
C VAL A 89 -5.28 -7.60 2.02
N ASP A 90 -5.50 -8.30 0.92
CA ASP A 90 -6.29 -9.54 0.93
C ASP A 90 -5.54 -10.70 1.58
N ARG A 91 -4.24 -10.76 1.36
CA ARG A 91 -3.34 -11.75 1.95
C ARG A 91 -2.12 -11.09 2.52
N LEU A 92 -1.74 -11.51 3.71
CA LEU A 92 -0.53 -11.08 4.39
C LEU A 92 0.45 -12.23 4.48
N PHE A 93 1.67 -11.99 4.02
CA PHE A 93 2.79 -12.91 4.16
C PHE A 93 3.82 -12.30 5.09
N GLY A 94 4.18 -13.02 6.13
CA GLY A 94 5.24 -12.64 7.02
C GLY A 94 6.47 -13.52 6.79
N VAL A 95 7.64 -12.92 6.85
CA VAL A 95 8.90 -13.66 6.86
C VAL A 95 9.45 -13.63 8.27
N THR A 96 9.59 -14.80 8.87
CA THR A 96 10.15 -14.96 10.21
C THR A 96 11.41 -15.81 10.16
N MET A 97 12.21 -15.73 11.20
CA MET A 97 13.40 -16.52 11.37
C MET A 97 13.28 -17.32 12.68
N ALA A 98 12.74 -18.53 12.59
CA ALA A 98 12.59 -19.42 13.74
C ALA A 98 13.94 -19.98 14.22
N GLU A 99 14.85 -20.22 13.28
CA GLU A 99 16.22 -20.63 13.54
C GLU A 99 17.20 -19.65 12.87
N ARG A 100 18.37 -19.44 13.46
CA ARG A 100 19.40 -18.55 12.89
C ARG A 100 19.75 -18.99 11.48
N GLY A 101 19.56 -18.09 10.52
CA GLY A 101 19.88 -18.31 9.12
C GLY A 101 18.82 -19.04 8.30
N VAL A 102 17.68 -19.43 8.91
CA VAL A 102 16.58 -20.09 8.20
C VAL A 102 15.34 -19.22 8.23
N SER A 103 14.95 -18.69 7.09
CA SER A 103 13.73 -17.88 6.95
C SER A 103 12.52 -18.81 6.74
N GLN A 104 11.42 -18.50 7.44
CA GLN A 104 10.14 -19.15 7.25
C GLN A 104 9.11 -18.18 6.73
N LEU A 105 8.32 -18.61 5.76
CA LEU A 105 7.19 -17.87 5.25
C LEU A 105 5.92 -18.24 6.00
N VAL A 106 5.24 -17.24 6.57
CA VAL A 106 3.95 -17.42 7.24
C VAL A 106 2.90 -16.67 6.45
N SER A 107 1.81 -17.33 6.10
CA SER A 107 0.70 -16.76 5.37
C SER A 107 -0.54 -16.65 6.25
N VAL A 108 -1.19 -15.47 6.23
CA VAL A 108 -2.46 -15.24 6.93
C VAL A 108 -3.46 -14.69 5.92
N ASN A 109 -4.59 -15.37 5.79
CA ASN A 109 -5.73 -14.83 5.08
C ASN A 109 -6.56 -13.99 6.06
N LEU A 110 -6.58 -12.68 5.84
CA LEU A 110 -7.25 -11.73 6.74
C LEU A 110 -8.75 -11.96 6.82
N ALA A 111 -9.40 -12.36 5.72
CA ALA A 111 -10.82 -12.71 5.74
C ALA A 111 -11.11 -13.91 6.66
N SER A 112 -10.25 -14.90 6.67
CA SER A 112 -10.34 -16.05 7.58
C SER A 112 -10.01 -15.69 9.02
N ALA A 113 -9.03 -14.80 9.22
CA ALA A 113 -8.64 -14.33 10.56
C ALA A 113 -9.76 -13.52 11.23
N VAL A 114 -10.46 -12.68 10.47
CA VAL A 114 -11.62 -11.93 10.96
C VAL A 114 -12.77 -12.88 11.35
N ARG A 115 -13.05 -13.90 10.55
CA ARG A 115 -14.06 -14.91 10.89
C ARG A 115 -13.73 -15.66 12.18
N LEU A 116 -12.47 -16.04 12.37
CA LEU A 116 -12.03 -16.72 13.60
C LEU A 116 -12.17 -15.82 14.84
N ARG A 117 -11.99 -14.51 14.69
CA ARG A 117 -12.23 -13.55 15.75
C ARG A 117 -13.70 -13.40 16.13
N GLN A 118 -14.61 -13.52 15.15
CA GLN A 118 -16.05 -13.40 15.38
C GLN A 118 -16.68 -14.66 15.97
N THR A 119 -16.02 -15.79 15.85
CA THR A 119 -16.48 -17.09 16.37
C THR A 119 -15.82 -17.50 17.70
N ALA A 120 -14.85 -16.73 18.18
CA ALA A 120 -14.17 -16.98 19.45
C ALA A 120 -14.87 -16.33 20.65
#